data_ba8d7be7434654d9da054fe1f5b6c468
#
_entry.id   ba8d7be7434654d9da054fe1f5b6c468
#
_cell.length_a   1.000
_cell.length_b   1.000
_cell.length_c   1.000
_cell.angle_alpha   90.00
_cell.angle_beta   90.00
_cell.angle_gamma   90.00
#
_symmetry.space_group_name_H-M   'P 1'
#
loop_
_entity.id
_entity.type
_entity.pdbx_description
1 polymer ?
#
loop_
_entity_poly.entity_id
_entity_poly.type
_entity_poly.pdbx_seq_one_letter_code
_entity_poly.pdbx_strand_id
1 'polypeptide(L)'
;KGRRPLWIVLALALLLRVAYVLEIDQSPLFVYPAVDSETYTRQAEGLAAGNWLGVGQGPFWQPPLYPYFLGAVKTAFPQAFFHVARLLQALLGALVCAMVWWVGRYMFNPAVGFLAGIFAAACGPLIFFDGELLPASLAAFLNMLALVVLLRVWRRPTGWGFLVAGLAFGVGALAVPTVVMFAVMVPIDLVRRFPHRQGLLFGVIFLLGLAMPIAPVVARNHIVGGDQVFISYNMGINFYIGNNSDYERTVAIRPGWEWDELVTQPARAGIRRPSAKSAYFMDKAWDYISAEPVEWIGLMMRKMGSFWHGDEVGRNQPIYYWRNYSSVLSATLWKAGIAFPFGLAAPLALWGLLLSLRRIGPTLPMMYVVSYCMGVAMFFVSARYRVPVLPVVLIFAAYGACGLYTWAVAGRWRSVGLGCAVCVLFALPINRDIGSMEMDGNAAIHYNLGNAYAKRGERQQALAEFAASVEKDPQYWQAWLNLGSVKGTLGDVRGAGEIFSRLSREAPDQIEPWLNLAHVRIMQRDLRGAFAAYEAVLAINPKLLPAYVEMISLYGQMEDLAQAAQVLKRAVDNVPEERVRLRQLYDKIQMRVLSKK
;
A
#
# COMPACT_ATOMS: atom_id res chain seq x y z
N LYS A 1 -15.84 -30.30 -26.03
CA LYS A 1 -16.06 -29.03 -26.79
C LYS A 1 -16.28 -27.90 -25.77
N GLY A 2 -15.23 -27.06 -25.40
CA GLY A 2 -15.44 -25.97 -24.46
C GLY A 2 -14.22 -25.34 -23.78
N ARG A 3 -12.98 -25.71 -24.12
CA ARG A 3 -11.75 -25.08 -23.55
C ARG A 3 -11.24 -23.91 -24.38
N ARG A 4 -11.66 -23.71 -25.63
CA ARG A 4 -11.24 -22.58 -26.49
C ARG A 4 -11.47 -21.21 -25.83
N PRO A 5 -12.63 -20.90 -25.20
CA PRO A 5 -12.88 -19.63 -24.55
C PRO A 5 -11.91 -19.35 -23.38
N LEU A 6 -11.51 -20.37 -22.63
CA LEU A 6 -10.53 -20.26 -21.55
C LEU A 6 -9.16 -19.84 -22.09
N TRP A 7 -8.70 -20.46 -23.18
CA TRP A 7 -7.40 -20.12 -23.77
C TRP A 7 -7.37 -18.70 -24.34
N ILE A 8 -8.50 -18.22 -24.89
CA ILE A 8 -8.64 -16.82 -25.34
C ILE A 8 -8.48 -15.86 -24.15
N VAL A 9 -9.18 -16.13 -23.04
CA VAL A 9 -9.10 -15.32 -21.82
C VAL A 9 -7.67 -15.31 -21.26
N LEU A 10 -7.04 -16.49 -21.16
CA LEU A 10 -5.66 -16.60 -20.65
C LEU A 10 -4.65 -15.89 -21.55
N ALA A 11 -4.75 -16.09 -22.87
CA ALA A 11 -3.85 -15.46 -23.83
C ALA A 11 -3.99 -13.92 -23.79
N LEU A 12 -5.21 -13.40 -23.80
CA LEU A 12 -5.46 -11.95 -23.69
C LEU A 12 -4.94 -11.40 -22.36
N ALA A 13 -5.25 -12.08 -21.24
CA ALA A 13 -4.86 -11.65 -19.92
C ALA A 13 -3.33 -11.60 -19.78
N LEU A 14 -2.63 -12.62 -20.26
CA LEU A 14 -1.16 -12.70 -20.19
C LEU A 14 -0.52 -11.68 -21.14
N LEU A 15 -1.04 -11.54 -22.37
CA LEU A 15 -0.52 -10.58 -23.35
C LEU A 15 -0.57 -9.15 -22.79
N LEU A 16 -1.72 -8.71 -22.29
CA LEU A 16 -1.89 -7.36 -21.76
C LEU A 16 -0.98 -7.08 -20.55
N ARG A 17 -0.84 -8.07 -19.64
CA ARG A 17 0.00 -7.93 -18.45
C ARG A 17 1.50 -7.92 -18.76
N VAL A 18 1.94 -8.80 -19.65
CA VAL A 18 3.34 -8.82 -20.08
C VAL A 18 3.69 -7.55 -20.85
N ALA A 19 2.81 -7.10 -21.77
CA ALA A 19 2.99 -5.83 -22.47
C ALA A 19 3.09 -4.66 -21.49
N TYR A 20 2.19 -4.61 -20.48
CA TYR A 20 2.24 -3.60 -19.43
C TYR A 20 3.57 -3.61 -18.67
N VAL A 21 4.04 -4.78 -18.21
CA VAL A 21 5.32 -4.90 -17.49
C VAL A 21 6.48 -4.41 -18.33
N LEU A 22 6.50 -4.71 -19.63
CA LEU A 22 7.55 -4.26 -20.56
C LEU A 22 7.49 -2.74 -20.84
N GLU A 23 6.29 -2.15 -20.86
CA GLU A 23 6.13 -0.71 -21.05
C GLU A 23 6.60 0.09 -19.83
N ILE A 24 6.30 -0.36 -18.60
CA ILE A 24 6.67 0.34 -17.37
C ILE A 24 8.13 0.17 -16.96
N ASP A 25 8.89 -0.72 -17.60
CA ASP A 25 10.32 -0.93 -17.34
C ASP A 25 11.15 0.35 -17.55
N GLN A 26 10.68 1.24 -18.42
CA GLN A 26 11.33 2.53 -18.67
C GLN A 26 11.23 3.51 -17.49
N SER A 27 10.28 3.31 -16.58
CA SER A 27 10.10 4.17 -15.41
C SER A 27 11.22 3.94 -14.38
N PRO A 28 11.80 5.01 -13.78
CA PRO A 28 12.78 4.85 -12.71
C PRO A 28 12.20 4.13 -11.48
N LEU A 29 10.88 4.21 -11.27
CA LEU A 29 10.19 3.51 -10.18
C LEU A 29 10.12 1.99 -10.39
N PHE A 30 10.45 1.48 -11.58
CA PHE A 30 10.52 0.04 -11.82
C PHE A 30 11.61 -0.63 -10.98
N VAL A 31 12.78 -0.02 -10.87
CA VAL A 31 13.95 -0.52 -10.11
C VAL A 31 14.05 0.14 -8.74
N TYR A 32 13.61 1.39 -8.62
CA TYR A 32 13.59 2.14 -7.36
C TYR A 32 12.15 2.42 -6.92
N PRO A 33 11.44 1.38 -6.46
CA PRO A 33 10.05 1.53 -6.03
C PRO A 33 9.96 2.46 -4.83
N ALA A 34 8.80 3.09 -4.65
CA ALA A 34 8.56 4.06 -3.59
C ALA A 34 7.58 3.53 -2.54
N VAL A 35 7.60 4.14 -1.36
CA VAL A 35 6.64 3.96 -0.26
C VAL A 35 6.53 2.48 0.17
N ASP A 36 5.34 1.89 0.08
CA ASP A 36 5.10 0.50 0.50
C ASP A 36 5.88 -0.51 -0.35
N SER A 37 5.98 -0.27 -1.67
CA SER A 37 6.75 -1.14 -2.59
C SER A 37 8.24 -1.14 -2.26
N GLU A 38 8.81 -0.01 -1.82
CA GLU A 38 10.18 0.08 -1.30
C GLU A 38 10.32 -0.72 0.00
N THR A 39 9.36 -0.58 0.91
CA THR A 39 9.36 -1.31 2.18
C THR A 39 9.34 -2.83 1.97
N TYR A 40 8.48 -3.31 1.08
CA TYR A 40 8.43 -4.74 0.72
C TYR A 40 9.73 -5.22 0.04
N THR A 41 10.32 -4.40 -0.82
CA THR A 41 11.61 -4.71 -1.47
C THR A 41 12.73 -4.84 -0.43
N ARG A 42 12.82 -3.91 0.52
CA ARG A 42 13.81 -3.95 1.61
C ARG A 42 13.63 -5.16 2.52
N GLN A 43 12.39 -5.53 2.82
CA GLN A 43 12.10 -6.76 3.58
C GLN A 43 12.54 -8.01 2.79
N ALA A 44 12.29 -8.04 1.48
CA ALA A 44 12.74 -9.13 0.61
C ALA A 44 14.28 -9.26 0.56
N GLU A 45 15.01 -8.15 0.58
CA GLU A 45 16.48 -8.13 0.67
C GLU A 45 16.97 -8.73 1.99
N GLY A 46 16.35 -8.39 3.11
CA GLY A 46 16.67 -8.99 4.42
C GLY A 46 16.43 -10.50 4.46
N LEU A 47 15.34 -10.98 3.84
CA LEU A 47 15.04 -12.40 3.70
C LEU A 47 16.08 -13.10 2.79
N ALA A 48 16.40 -12.50 1.65
CA ALA A 48 17.40 -13.04 0.72
C ALA A 48 18.82 -13.08 1.33
N ALA A 49 19.14 -12.19 2.28
CA ALA A 49 20.35 -12.23 3.08
C ALA A 49 20.37 -13.35 4.15
N GLY A 50 19.33 -14.20 4.21
CA GLY A 50 19.25 -15.36 5.09
C GLY A 50 18.44 -15.15 6.39
N ASN A 51 17.94 -13.96 6.67
CA ASN A 51 17.16 -13.71 7.89
C ASN A 51 15.67 -14.07 7.72
N TRP A 52 15.38 -15.33 7.37
CA TRP A 52 14.01 -15.81 7.11
C TRP A 52 13.10 -15.79 8.34
N LEU A 53 13.65 -15.89 9.53
CA LEU A 53 12.87 -15.79 10.76
C LEU A 53 12.68 -14.34 11.24
N GLY A 54 13.40 -13.36 10.65
CA GLY A 54 13.35 -11.96 11.06
C GLY A 54 13.86 -11.76 12.49
N VAL A 55 14.93 -12.47 12.86
CA VAL A 55 15.57 -12.33 14.18
C VAL A 55 16.02 -10.88 14.37
N GLY A 56 15.69 -10.28 15.51
CA GLY A 56 16.02 -8.89 15.84
C GLY A 56 15.07 -7.84 15.24
N GLN A 57 14.07 -8.23 14.43
CA GLN A 57 13.14 -7.29 13.78
C GLN A 57 11.81 -7.08 14.52
N GLY A 58 11.60 -7.75 15.66
CA GLY A 58 10.33 -7.70 16.39
C GLY A 58 9.21 -8.49 15.66
N PRO A 59 7.93 -8.31 16.07
CA PRO A 59 6.79 -8.90 15.37
C PRO A 59 6.57 -8.22 14.02
N PHE A 60 5.82 -8.87 13.15
CA PHE A 60 5.55 -8.34 11.80
C PHE A 60 4.74 -7.04 11.87
N TRP A 61 5.28 -6.00 11.23
CA TRP A 61 4.56 -4.73 11.01
C TRP A 61 3.41 -4.91 10.01
N GLN A 62 3.67 -5.57 8.89
CA GLN A 62 2.73 -5.87 7.81
C GLN A 62 2.50 -7.37 7.69
N PRO A 63 1.39 -7.84 7.09
CA PRO A 63 1.16 -9.25 6.82
C PRO A 63 2.34 -9.89 6.07
N PRO A 64 2.86 -11.06 6.53
CA PRO A 64 4.18 -11.53 6.11
C PRO A 64 4.24 -12.22 4.76
N LEU A 65 3.13 -12.74 4.22
CA LEU A 65 3.20 -13.62 3.05
C LEU A 65 3.78 -12.94 1.83
N TYR A 66 3.45 -11.67 1.60
CA TYR A 66 3.96 -10.96 0.43
C TYR A 66 5.47 -10.65 0.50
N PRO A 67 6.03 -10.14 1.61
CA PRO A 67 7.48 -10.09 1.80
C PRO A 67 8.18 -11.42 1.56
N TYR A 68 7.63 -12.53 2.07
CA TYR A 68 8.20 -13.86 1.85
C TYR A 68 8.14 -14.31 0.39
N PHE A 69 7.06 -14.02 -0.33
CA PHE A 69 6.97 -14.23 -1.77
C PHE A 69 8.08 -13.48 -2.51
N LEU A 70 8.25 -12.18 -2.24
CA LEU A 70 9.31 -11.37 -2.84
C LEU A 70 10.71 -11.84 -2.41
N GLY A 71 10.89 -12.23 -1.14
CA GLY A 71 12.16 -12.77 -0.62
C GLY A 71 12.58 -14.03 -1.34
N ALA A 72 11.64 -14.95 -1.59
CA ALA A 72 11.90 -16.16 -2.38
C ALA A 72 12.31 -15.83 -3.83
N VAL A 73 11.63 -14.88 -4.46
CA VAL A 73 12.00 -14.40 -5.81
C VAL A 73 13.37 -13.75 -5.81
N LYS A 74 13.68 -12.90 -4.82
CA LYS A 74 14.97 -12.21 -4.71
C LYS A 74 16.12 -13.19 -4.48
N THR A 75 15.89 -14.24 -3.70
CA THR A 75 16.88 -15.30 -3.46
C THR A 75 17.15 -16.12 -4.72
N ALA A 76 16.08 -16.48 -5.47
CA ALA A 76 16.20 -17.30 -6.67
C ALA A 76 16.71 -16.52 -7.90
N PHE A 77 16.37 -15.24 -8.01
CA PHE A 77 16.67 -14.39 -9.16
C PHE A 77 17.20 -13.00 -8.74
N PRO A 78 18.34 -12.91 -8.06
CA PRO A 78 18.81 -11.66 -7.45
C PRO A 78 19.02 -10.52 -8.47
N GLN A 79 19.52 -10.83 -9.67
CA GLN A 79 19.79 -9.85 -10.73
C GLN A 79 18.53 -9.44 -11.52
N ALA A 80 17.61 -10.37 -11.73
CA ALA A 80 16.38 -10.15 -12.50
C ALA A 80 15.14 -9.94 -11.59
N PHE A 81 15.35 -9.66 -10.31
CA PHE A 81 14.32 -9.63 -9.27
C PHE A 81 13.08 -8.84 -9.68
N PHE A 82 13.25 -7.59 -10.12
CA PHE A 82 12.13 -6.70 -10.43
C PHE A 82 11.28 -7.18 -11.61
N HIS A 83 11.90 -7.76 -12.63
CA HIS A 83 11.20 -8.33 -13.78
C HIS A 83 10.49 -9.63 -13.40
N VAL A 84 11.22 -10.56 -12.76
CA VAL A 84 10.66 -11.87 -12.40
C VAL A 84 9.50 -11.73 -11.42
N ALA A 85 9.60 -10.86 -10.43
CA ALA A 85 8.51 -10.61 -9.48
C ALA A 85 7.24 -10.14 -10.20
N ARG A 86 7.34 -9.16 -11.10
CA ARG A 86 6.19 -8.64 -11.86
C ARG A 86 5.64 -9.65 -12.89
N LEU A 87 6.52 -10.40 -13.56
CA LEU A 87 6.07 -11.45 -14.49
C LEU A 87 5.34 -12.59 -13.76
N LEU A 88 5.79 -12.95 -12.56
CA LEU A 88 5.05 -13.92 -11.72
C LEU A 88 3.70 -13.36 -11.30
N GLN A 89 3.62 -12.08 -10.91
CA GLN A 89 2.34 -11.43 -10.61
C GLN A 89 1.44 -11.35 -11.86
N ALA A 90 2.00 -11.05 -13.03
CA ALA A 90 1.26 -11.09 -14.30
C ALA A 90 0.67 -12.48 -14.60
N LEU A 91 1.42 -13.55 -14.31
CA LEU A 91 0.94 -14.92 -14.41
C LEU A 91 -0.20 -15.20 -13.39
N LEU A 92 -0.03 -14.77 -12.12
CA LEU A 92 -1.08 -14.89 -11.10
C LEU A 92 -2.35 -14.15 -11.53
N GLY A 93 -2.23 -12.92 -12.07
CA GLY A 93 -3.36 -12.16 -12.60
C GLY A 93 -4.05 -12.83 -13.78
N ALA A 94 -3.31 -13.47 -14.69
CA ALA A 94 -3.89 -14.25 -15.77
C ALA A 94 -4.64 -15.48 -15.24
N LEU A 95 -4.12 -16.14 -14.21
CA LEU A 95 -4.81 -17.24 -13.53
C LEU A 95 -6.08 -16.77 -12.79
N VAL A 96 -6.08 -15.54 -12.24
CA VAL A 96 -7.30 -14.90 -11.70
C VAL A 96 -8.36 -14.79 -12.79
N CYS A 97 -8.02 -14.34 -14.00
CA CYS A 97 -8.97 -14.24 -15.11
C CYS A 97 -9.55 -15.61 -15.51
N ALA A 98 -8.72 -16.67 -15.47
CA ALA A 98 -9.19 -18.05 -15.69
C ALA A 98 -10.16 -18.53 -14.59
N MET A 99 -9.90 -18.17 -13.33
CA MET A 99 -10.80 -18.49 -12.22
C MET A 99 -12.10 -17.69 -12.30
N VAL A 100 -12.06 -16.44 -12.71
CA VAL A 100 -13.25 -15.60 -13.00
C VAL A 100 -14.11 -16.25 -14.08
N TRP A 101 -13.49 -16.66 -15.20
CA TRP A 101 -14.17 -17.42 -16.26
C TRP A 101 -14.82 -18.68 -15.70
N TRP A 102 -14.10 -19.45 -14.89
CA TRP A 102 -14.62 -20.70 -14.33
C TRP A 102 -15.79 -20.44 -13.37
N VAL A 103 -15.67 -19.48 -12.44
CA VAL A 103 -16.73 -19.14 -11.47
C VAL A 103 -17.97 -18.62 -12.19
N GLY A 104 -17.83 -17.69 -13.15
CA GLY A 104 -18.95 -17.16 -13.91
C GLY A 104 -19.70 -18.25 -14.70
N ARG A 105 -18.95 -19.17 -15.33
CA ARG A 105 -19.53 -20.35 -16.01
C ARG A 105 -20.21 -21.32 -15.04
N TYR A 106 -19.58 -21.54 -13.89
CA TYR A 106 -20.06 -22.48 -12.87
C TYR A 106 -21.34 -22.01 -12.22
N MET A 107 -21.46 -20.73 -11.94
CA MET A 107 -22.59 -20.16 -11.23
C MET A 107 -23.76 -19.78 -12.11
N PHE A 108 -23.48 -19.34 -13.31
CA PHE A 108 -24.48 -18.82 -14.22
C PHE A 108 -24.55 -19.65 -15.53
N ASN A 109 -23.69 -19.35 -16.49
CA ASN A 109 -23.62 -20.01 -17.77
C ASN A 109 -22.30 -19.73 -18.51
N PRO A 110 -22.01 -20.43 -19.63
CA PRO A 110 -20.78 -20.25 -20.41
C PRO A 110 -20.57 -18.83 -20.93
N ALA A 111 -21.62 -18.11 -21.30
CA ALA A 111 -21.54 -16.76 -21.85
C ALA A 111 -21.12 -15.76 -20.75
N VAL A 112 -21.72 -15.86 -19.56
CA VAL A 112 -21.32 -15.06 -18.39
C VAL A 112 -19.86 -15.33 -18.01
N GLY A 113 -19.45 -16.61 -17.98
CA GLY A 113 -18.07 -16.96 -17.69
C GLY A 113 -17.08 -16.35 -18.67
N PHE A 114 -17.38 -16.42 -19.97
CA PHE A 114 -16.52 -15.86 -21.02
C PHE A 114 -16.43 -14.34 -20.91
N LEU A 115 -17.57 -13.66 -20.80
CA LEU A 115 -17.62 -12.20 -20.70
C LEU A 115 -16.92 -11.70 -19.42
N ALA A 116 -17.13 -12.36 -18.28
CA ALA A 116 -16.47 -12.04 -17.02
C ALA A 116 -14.94 -12.20 -17.13
N GLY A 117 -14.48 -13.28 -17.77
CA GLY A 117 -13.05 -13.51 -18.03
C GLY A 117 -12.43 -12.41 -18.90
N ILE A 118 -13.13 -11.96 -19.95
CA ILE A 118 -12.69 -10.84 -20.80
C ILE A 118 -12.67 -9.52 -20.00
N PHE A 119 -13.71 -9.25 -19.21
CA PHE A 119 -13.74 -8.07 -18.34
C PHE A 119 -12.55 -8.06 -17.38
N ALA A 120 -12.22 -9.20 -16.76
CA ALA A 120 -11.08 -9.31 -15.86
C ALA A 120 -9.73 -9.20 -16.59
N ALA A 121 -9.62 -9.74 -17.81
CA ALA A 121 -8.41 -9.65 -18.63
C ALA A 121 -8.09 -8.21 -19.01
N ALA A 122 -9.12 -7.42 -19.38
CA ALA A 122 -8.99 -6.03 -19.82
C ALA A 122 -9.24 -5.00 -18.68
N CYS A 123 -9.30 -5.42 -17.43
CA CYS A 123 -9.52 -4.52 -16.30
C CYS A 123 -8.21 -3.78 -15.94
N GLY A 124 -8.12 -2.48 -16.28
CA GLY A 124 -6.93 -1.65 -16.04
C GLY A 124 -6.41 -1.70 -14.61
N PRO A 125 -7.24 -1.56 -13.56
CA PRO A 125 -6.79 -1.70 -12.17
C PRO A 125 -6.15 -3.07 -11.86
N LEU A 126 -6.69 -4.18 -12.38
CA LEU A 126 -6.07 -5.50 -12.17
C LEU A 126 -4.71 -5.58 -12.87
N ILE A 127 -4.60 -5.06 -14.11
CA ILE A 127 -3.33 -5.02 -14.86
C ILE A 127 -2.30 -4.16 -14.12
N PHE A 128 -2.69 -2.97 -13.66
CA PHE A 128 -1.82 -2.07 -12.93
C PHE A 128 -1.24 -2.71 -11.67
N PHE A 129 -2.08 -3.29 -10.82
CA PHE A 129 -1.62 -3.91 -9.58
C PHE A 129 -0.83 -5.20 -9.78
N ASP A 130 -0.95 -5.88 -10.93
CA ASP A 130 -0.08 -6.99 -11.30
C ASP A 130 1.35 -6.51 -11.63
N GLY A 131 1.54 -5.23 -12.02
CA GLY A 131 2.84 -4.58 -12.21
C GLY A 131 3.41 -3.92 -10.95
N GLU A 132 2.62 -3.70 -9.90
CA GLU A 132 3.07 -3.08 -8.67
C GLU A 132 3.61 -4.11 -7.68
N LEU A 133 4.71 -3.77 -6.96
CA LEU A 133 5.26 -4.64 -5.91
C LEU A 133 4.45 -4.49 -4.61
N LEU A 134 3.17 -4.85 -4.68
CA LEU A 134 2.19 -4.76 -3.60
C LEU A 134 1.43 -6.09 -3.43
N PRO A 135 0.90 -6.40 -2.24
CA PRO A 135 0.22 -7.67 -1.96
C PRO A 135 -1.11 -7.86 -2.70
N ALA A 136 -1.64 -6.83 -3.37
CA ALA A 136 -2.98 -6.82 -3.95
C ALA A 136 -3.20 -7.94 -5.00
N SER A 137 -2.24 -8.14 -5.90
CA SER A 137 -2.29 -9.18 -6.93
C SER A 137 -2.27 -10.59 -6.31
N LEU A 138 -1.33 -10.85 -5.39
CA LEU A 138 -1.24 -12.12 -4.67
C LEU A 138 -2.52 -12.40 -3.87
N ALA A 139 -3.08 -11.39 -3.20
CA ALA A 139 -4.33 -11.52 -2.45
C ALA A 139 -5.52 -11.81 -3.37
N ALA A 140 -5.63 -11.17 -4.54
CA ALA A 140 -6.66 -11.45 -5.53
C ALA A 140 -6.60 -12.91 -6.00
N PHE A 141 -5.39 -13.40 -6.28
CA PHE A 141 -5.18 -14.79 -6.67
C PHE A 141 -5.59 -15.78 -5.57
N LEU A 142 -5.08 -15.58 -4.35
CA LEU A 142 -5.35 -16.48 -3.23
C LEU A 142 -6.83 -16.48 -2.83
N ASN A 143 -7.48 -15.33 -2.82
CA ASN A 143 -8.90 -15.22 -2.49
C ASN A 143 -9.76 -15.88 -3.56
N MET A 144 -9.45 -15.69 -4.85
CA MET A 144 -10.16 -16.37 -5.93
C MET A 144 -9.93 -17.88 -5.91
N LEU A 145 -8.71 -18.34 -5.61
CA LEU A 145 -8.42 -19.76 -5.46
C LEU A 145 -9.21 -20.37 -4.28
N ALA A 146 -9.22 -19.70 -3.14
CA ALA A 146 -9.98 -20.13 -1.96
C ALA A 146 -11.49 -20.19 -2.26
N LEU A 147 -12.03 -19.18 -2.97
CA LEU A 147 -13.44 -19.18 -3.40
C LEU A 147 -13.74 -20.33 -4.37
N VAL A 148 -12.86 -20.60 -5.32
CA VAL A 148 -12.99 -21.74 -6.25
C VAL A 148 -13.01 -23.08 -5.49
N VAL A 149 -12.10 -23.24 -4.52
CA VAL A 149 -12.06 -24.44 -3.67
C VAL A 149 -13.36 -24.57 -2.87
N LEU A 150 -13.78 -23.49 -2.21
CA LEU A 150 -15.00 -23.47 -1.41
C LEU A 150 -16.25 -23.82 -2.26
N LEU A 151 -16.39 -23.23 -3.45
CA LEU A 151 -17.51 -23.51 -4.37
C LEU A 151 -17.53 -24.97 -4.86
N ARG A 152 -16.36 -25.60 -5.04
CA ARG A 152 -16.29 -27.04 -5.38
C ARG A 152 -16.73 -27.91 -4.22
N VAL A 153 -16.22 -27.63 -3.01
CA VAL A 153 -16.58 -28.33 -1.78
C VAL A 153 -18.08 -28.18 -1.47
N TRP A 154 -18.63 -27.01 -1.77
CA TRP A 154 -20.05 -26.71 -1.56
C TRP A 154 -20.99 -27.67 -2.31
N ARG A 155 -20.60 -28.16 -3.49
CA ARG A 155 -21.39 -29.18 -4.24
C ARG A 155 -21.18 -30.61 -3.77
N ARG A 156 -19.99 -30.91 -3.26
CA ARG A 156 -19.63 -32.25 -2.73
C ARG A 156 -18.99 -32.07 -1.36
N PRO A 157 -19.83 -31.87 -0.34
CA PRO A 157 -19.36 -31.52 0.99
C PRO A 157 -18.60 -32.68 1.61
N THR A 158 -17.37 -32.41 2.03
CA THR A 158 -16.51 -33.32 2.81
C THR A 158 -15.76 -32.52 3.87
N GLY A 159 -15.49 -33.15 5.03
CA GLY A 159 -14.70 -32.48 6.08
C GLY A 159 -13.33 -32.05 5.59
N TRP A 160 -12.62 -32.92 4.84
CA TRP A 160 -11.32 -32.59 4.24
C TRP A 160 -11.41 -31.41 3.28
N GLY A 161 -12.47 -31.38 2.46
CA GLY A 161 -12.69 -30.25 1.55
C GLY A 161 -12.83 -28.91 2.29
N PHE A 162 -13.60 -28.87 3.37
CA PHE A 162 -13.73 -27.66 4.19
C PHE A 162 -12.44 -27.28 4.91
N LEU A 163 -11.63 -28.24 5.34
CA LEU A 163 -10.29 -27.99 5.88
C LEU A 163 -9.41 -27.30 4.86
N VAL A 164 -9.35 -27.82 3.63
CA VAL A 164 -8.55 -27.23 2.53
C VAL A 164 -9.07 -25.86 2.12
N ALA A 165 -10.40 -25.66 2.11
CA ALA A 165 -10.98 -24.35 1.85
C ALA A 165 -10.58 -23.35 2.95
N GLY A 166 -10.69 -23.74 4.21
CA GLY A 166 -10.24 -22.92 5.35
C GLY A 166 -8.75 -22.56 5.25
N LEU A 167 -7.89 -23.55 4.97
CA LEU A 167 -6.45 -23.36 4.79
C LEU A 167 -6.16 -22.35 3.66
N ALA A 168 -6.86 -22.44 2.54
CA ALA A 168 -6.68 -21.49 1.44
C ALA A 168 -7.04 -20.05 1.83
N PHE A 169 -8.13 -19.85 2.58
CA PHE A 169 -8.47 -18.53 3.14
C PHE A 169 -7.47 -18.06 4.20
N GLY A 170 -6.94 -18.95 5.02
CA GLY A 170 -5.91 -18.63 6.02
C GLY A 170 -4.62 -18.14 5.36
N VAL A 171 -4.18 -18.79 4.27
CA VAL A 171 -3.05 -18.32 3.46
C VAL A 171 -3.37 -16.95 2.84
N GLY A 172 -4.58 -16.74 2.31
CA GLY A 172 -5.03 -15.45 1.80
C GLY A 172 -4.99 -14.34 2.86
N ALA A 173 -5.35 -14.65 4.11
CA ALA A 173 -5.29 -13.73 5.23
C ALA A 173 -3.86 -13.27 5.58
N LEU A 174 -2.86 -14.10 5.33
CA LEU A 174 -1.45 -13.75 5.51
C LEU A 174 -0.93 -12.78 4.43
N ALA A 175 -1.64 -12.65 3.29
CA ALA A 175 -1.36 -11.63 2.29
C ALA A 175 -2.13 -10.32 2.59
N VAL A 176 -3.46 -10.42 2.76
CA VAL A 176 -4.36 -9.29 3.10
C VAL A 176 -5.46 -9.79 4.03
N PRO A 177 -5.45 -9.43 5.33
CA PRO A 177 -6.35 -9.99 6.34
C PRO A 177 -7.84 -9.67 6.13
N THR A 178 -8.22 -8.71 5.28
CA THR A 178 -9.62 -8.31 5.03
C THR A 178 -10.51 -9.50 4.64
N VAL A 179 -9.94 -10.54 4.01
CA VAL A 179 -10.66 -11.77 3.63
C VAL A 179 -11.24 -12.55 4.83
N VAL A 180 -10.68 -12.33 6.02
CA VAL A 180 -11.18 -12.97 7.26
C VAL A 180 -12.63 -12.58 7.54
N MET A 181 -13.04 -11.34 7.19
CA MET A 181 -14.43 -10.89 7.31
C MET A 181 -15.41 -11.81 6.58
N PHE A 182 -15.03 -12.30 5.40
CA PHE A 182 -15.81 -13.30 4.67
C PHE A 182 -15.66 -14.69 5.32
N ALA A 183 -14.43 -15.08 5.65
CA ALA A 183 -14.15 -16.42 6.15
C ALA A 183 -14.94 -16.75 7.42
N VAL A 184 -15.13 -15.80 8.34
CA VAL A 184 -15.94 -16.00 9.55
C VAL A 184 -17.45 -16.09 9.28
N MET A 185 -17.92 -15.66 8.11
CA MET A 185 -19.32 -15.83 7.69
C MET A 185 -19.62 -17.22 7.15
N VAL A 186 -18.61 -17.93 6.65
CA VAL A 186 -18.77 -19.28 6.04
C VAL A 186 -19.35 -20.30 7.03
N PRO A 187 -18.87 -20.45 8.27
CA PRO A 187 -19.47 -21.35 9.26
C PRO A 187 -20.96 -21.07 9.54
N ILE A 188 -21.35 -19.79 9.57
CA ILE A 188 -22.74 -19.38 9.79
C ILE A 188 -23.62 -19.90 8.65
N ASP A 189 -23.17 -19.78 7.40
CA ASP A 189 -23.92 -20.29 6.25
C ASP A 189 -23.92 -21.81 6.19
N LEU A 190 -22.86 -22.49 6.65
CA LEU A 190 -22.82 -23.94 6.79
C LEU A 190 -23.84 -24.47 7.78
N VAL A 191 -23.99 -23.83 8.94
CA VAL A 191 -25.01 -24.22 9.95
C VAL A 191 -26.44 -24.00 9.44
N ARG A 192 -26.66 -22.98 8.59
CA ARG A 192 -27.97 -22.73 7.97
C ARG A 192 -28.32 -23.74 6.87
N ARG A 193 -27.31 -24.27 6.18
CA ARG A 193 -27.50 -25.12 4.98
C ARG A 193 -27.54 -26.62 5.27
N PHE A 194 -26.75 -27.08 6.25
CA PHE A 194 -26.65 -28.48 6.61
C PHE A 194 -27.39 -28.77 7.92
N PRO A 195 -27.72 -30.05 8.21
CA PRO A 195 -28.21 -30.42 9.52
C PRO A 195 -27.30 -29.87 10.62
N HIS A 196 -27.89 -29.32 11.67
CA HIS A 196 -27.18 -28.49 12.67
C HIS A 196 -25.83 -29.07 13.12
N ARG A 197 -25.79 -30.37 13.51
CA ARG A 197 -24.55 -31.04 13.95
C ARG A 197 -23.51 -31.13 12.84
N GLN A 198 -23.92 -31.42 11.61
CA GLN A 198 -23.03 -31.54 10.46
C GLN A 198 -22.51 -30.16 10.02
N GLY A 199 -23.39 -29.17 9.97
CA GLY A 199 -23.02 -27.77 9.64
C GLY A 199 -22.03 -27.22 10.64
N LEU A 200 -22.24 -27.46 11.95
CA LEU A 200 -21.32 -27.06 13.00
C LEU A 200 -19.95 -27.76 12.85
N LEU A 201 -19.95 -29.07 12.61
CA LEU A 201 -18.72 -29.84 12.38
C LEU A 201 -17.92 -29.30 11.20
N PHE A 202 -18.58 -29.08 10.06
CA PHE A 202 -17.93 -28.50 8.87
C PHE A 202 -17.41 -27.09 9.15
N GLY A 203 -18.15 -26.27 9.90
CA GLY A 203 -17.74 -24.93 10.32
C GLY A 203 -16.48 -24.96 11.19
N VAL A 204 -16.42 -25.86 12.18
CA VAL A 204 -15.24 -26.05 13.04
C VAL A 204 -14.03 -26.50 12.20
N ILE A 205 -14.22 -27.50 11.34
CA ILE A 205 -13.14 -27.99 10.46
C ILE A 205 -12.61 -26.87 9.54
N PHE A 206 -13.51 -26.05 8.98
CA PHE A 206 -13.13 -24.90 8.17
C PHE A 206 -12.30 -23.88 8.97
N LEU A 207 -12.73 -23.55 10.20
CA LEU A 207 -12.01 -22.63 11.09
C LEU A 207 -10.64 -23.18 11.52
N LEU A 208 -10.54 -24.49 11.76
CA LEU A 208 -9.25 -25.14 12.00
C LEU A 208 -8.34 -24.99 10.78
N GLY A 209 -8.86 -25.23 9.57
CA GLY A 209 -8.12 -24.98 8.34
C GLY A 209 -7.66 -23.53 8.20
N LEU A 210 -8.53 -22.56 8.50
CA LEU A 210 -8.21 -21.14 8.49
C LEU A 210 -7.08 -20.78 9.48
N ALA A 211 -7.10 -21.37 10.67
CA ALA A 211 -6.10 -21.11 11.72
C ALA A 211 -4.73 -21.74 11.42
N MET A 212 -4.68 -22.85 10.69
CA MET A 212 -3.44 -23.62 10.46
C MET A 212 -2.27 -22.76 9.90
N PRO A 213 -2.42 -21.94 8.83
CA PRO A 213 -1.32 -21.12 8.33
C PRO A 213 -1.07 -19.88 9.20
N ILE A 214 -2.05 -19.43 9.98
CA ILE A 214 -1.94 -18.26 10.85
C ILE A 214 -1.17 -18.60 12.12
N ALA A 215 -1.37 -19.79 12.69
CA ALA A 215 -0.77 -20.20 13.95
C ALA A 215 0.78 -20.11 13.97
N PRO A 216 1.53 -20.56 12.94
CA PRO A 216 2.98 -20.37 12.89
C PRO A 216 3.42 -18.90 12.91
N VAL A 217 2.63 -18.01 12.29
CA VAL A 217 2.92 -16.57 12.27
C VAL A 217 2.73 -15.97 13.66
N VAL A 218 1.66 -16.34 14.37
CA VAL A 218 1.42 -15.94 15.77
C VAL A 218 2.54 -16.46 16.67
N ALA A 219 2.92 -17.74 16.53
CA ALA A 219 4.02 -18.35 17.29
C ALA A 219 5.35 -17.62 17.03
N ARG A 220 5.66 -17.30 15.76
CA ARG A 220 6.86 -16.54 15.41
C ARG A 220 6.84 -15.13 16.01
N ASN A 221 5.71 -14.41 15.93
CA ASN A 221 5.59 -13.07 16.50
C ASN A 221 5.82 -13.08 18.03
N HIS A 222 5.36 -14.14 18.72
CA HIS A 222 5.56 -14.31 20.15
C HIS A 222 7.01 -14.72 20.48
N ILE A 223 7.52 -15.77 19.85
CA ILE A 223 8.80 -16.41 20.23
C ILE A 223 9.99 -15.59 19.71
N VAL A 224 9.96 -15.21 18.43
CA VAL A 224 11.07 -14.49 17.77
C VAL A 224 10.89 -12.98 17.85
N GLY A 225 9.65 -12.51 17.70
CA GLY A 225 9.29 -11.10 17.73
C GLY A 225 9.19 -10.51 19.13
N GLY A 226 9.08 -11.34 20.17
CA GLY A 226 9.03 -10.94 21.58
C GLY A 226 7.74 -10.24 22.00
N ASP A 227 6.66 -10.32 21.21
CA ASP A 227 5.38 -9.69 21.55
C ASP A 227 4.19 -10.48 20.99
N GLN A 228 3.03 -10.33 21.64
CA GLN A 228 1.79 -11.00 21.26
C GLN A 228 1.05 -10.22 20.16
N VAL A 229 1.35 -10.54 18.91
CA VAL A 229 0.73 -9.93 17.73
C VAL A 229 0.11 -11.05 16.88
N PHE A 230 -1.16 -10.89 16.48
CA PHE A 230 -1.90 -11.94 15.76
C PHE A 230 -1.28 -12.21 14.37
N ILE A 231 -1.41 -11.33 13.38
CA ILE A 231 -0.73 -11.45 12.09
C ILE A 231 0.32 -10.35 11.96
N SER A 232 -0.11 -9.10 12.17
CA SER A 232 0.72 -7.89 12.07
C SER A 232 0.17 -6.80 12.99
N TYR A 233 1.03 -5.86 13.43
CA TYR A 233 0.60 -4.85 14.39
C TYR A 233 0.20 -3.50 13.77
N ASN A 234 0.22 -3.36 12.44
CA ASN A 234 -0.27 -2.17 11.74
C ASN A 234 -1.81 -2.07 11.71
N MET A 235 -2.53 -3.05 12.26
CA MET A 235 -3.99 -3.05 12.27
C MET A 235 -4.55 -1.82 13.01
N GLY A 236 -4.02 -1.49 14.19
CA GLY A 236 -4.53 -0.38 15.01
C GLY A 236 -4.38 0.97 14.31
N ILE A 237 -3.21 1.27 13.76
CA ILE A 237 -2.99 2.53 13.04
C ILE A 237 -3.85 2.62 11.77
N ASN A 238 -4.01 1.53 11.02
CA ASN A 238 -4.88 1.51 9.85
C ASN A 238 -6.36 1.68 10.23
N PHE A 239 -6.78 1.11 11.35
CA PHE A 239 -8.13 1.31 11.88
C PHE A 239 -8.34 2.76 12.30
N TYR A 240 -7.38 3.38 12.99
CA TYR A 240 -7.41 4.79 13.37
C TYR A 240 -7.46 5.72 12.16
N ILE A 241 -6.61 5.50 11.14
CA ILE A 241 -6.63 6.28 9.90
C ILE A 241 -8.03 6.28 9.27
N GLY A 242 -8.73 5.15 9.36
CA GLY A 242 -10.08 5.02 8.83
C GLY A 242 -11.19 5.54 9.74
N ASN A 243 -10.94 5.73 11.04
CA ASN A 243 -12.00 6.00 12.02
C ASN A 243 -11.53 7.07 13.04
N ASN A 244 -11.60 8.32 12.63
CA ASN A 244 -11.31 9.49 13.44
C ASN A 244 -12.08 10.70 12.88
N SER A 245 -12.14 11.78 13.65
CA SER A 245 -12.85 13.02 13.26
C SER A 245 -12.21 13.73 12.07
N ASP A 246 -10.90 13.52 11.83
CA ASP A 246 -10.13 14.15 10.75
C ASP A 246 -9.76 13.11 9.65
N TYR A 247 -10.76 12.30 9.26
CA TYR A 247 -10.60 11.20 8.31
C TYR A 247 -9.94 11.62 6.99
N GLU A 248 -10.38 12.73 6.40
CA GLU A 248 -9.89 13.19 5.09
C GLU A 248 -8.38 13.48 5.14
N ARG A 249 -7.93 14.16 6.20
CA ARG A 249 -6.51 14.43 6.42
C ARG A 249 -5.70 13.17 6.69
N THR A 250 -6.21 12.27 7.55
CA THR A 250 -5.46 11.07 7.92
C THR A 250 -5.35 10.05 6.78
N VAL A 251 -6.32 9.99 5.88
CA VAL A 251 -6.24 9.18 4.66
C VAL A 251 -5.28 9.78 3.64
N ALA A 252 -5.19 11.11 3.58
CA ALA A 252 -4.31 11.86 2.67
C ALA A 252 -2.89 12.06 3.20
N ILE A 253 -2.54 11.52 4.38
CA ILE A 253 -1.20 11.62 4.99
C ILE A 253 -0.11 11.27 3.96
N ARG A 254 0.85 12.19 3.82
CA ARG A 254 1.98 12.06 2.90
C ARG A 254 3.08 11.19 3.49
N PRO A 255 3.82 10.45 2.66
CA PRO A 255 5.04 9.76 3.08
C PRO A 255 6.09 10.75 3.60
N GLY A 256 6.86 10.35 4.59
CA GLY A 256 7.87 11.15 5.25
C GLY A 256 7.36 11.77 6.55
N TRP A 257 7.61 13.05 6.79
CA TRP A 257 7.39 13.72 8.08
C TRP A 257 5.97 13.54 8.65
N GLU A 258 4.91 13.74 7.86
CA GLU A 258 3.53 13.59 8.33
C GLU A 258 3.23 12.15 8.81
N TRP A 259 3.74 11.17 8.06
CA TRP A 259 3.65 9.77 8.43
C TRP A 259 4.46 9.47 9.70
N ASP A 260 5.68 9.99 9.80
CA ASP A 260 6.57 9.78 10.94
C ASP A 260 6.00 10.43 12.20
N GLU A 261 5.37 11.60 12.08
CA GLU A 261 4.65 12.24 13.17
C GLU A 261 3.52 11.35 13.70
N LEU A 262 2.71 10.77 12.79
CA LEU A 262 1.63 9.87 13.19
C LEU A 262 2.17 8.61 13.88
N VAL A 263 3.10 7.89 13.27
CA VAL A 263 3.57 6.59 13.79
C VAL A 263 4.38 6.70 15.09
N THR A 264 4.94 7.86 15.37
CA THR A 264 5.73 8.11 16.59
C THR A 264 4.88 8.55 17.79
N GLN A 265 3.59 8.88 17.61
CA GLN A 265 2.70 9.29 18.72
C GLN A 265 2.76 8.34 19.93
N PRO A 266 2.63 7.00 19.77
CA PRO A 266 2.71 6.10 20.91
C PRO A 266 4.07 6.14 21.62
N ALA A 267 5.17 6.31 20.87
CA ALA A 267 6.51 6.39 21.45
C ALA A 267 6.70 7.67 22.27
N ARG A 268 6.14 8.80 21.82
CA ARG A 268 6.10 10.07 22.59
C ARG A 268 5.28 9.93 23.87
N ALA A 269 4.26 9.06 23.87
CA ALA A 269 3.49 8.68 25.06
C ALA A 269 4.17 7.59 25.93
N GLY A 270 5.44 7.25 25.67
CA GLY A 270 6.18 6.24 26.43
C GLY A 270 5.87 4.78 26.04
N ILE A 271 5.03 4.55 25.04
CA ILE A 271 4.60 3.22 24.63
C ILE A 271 5.60 2.64 23.62
N ARG A 272 6.28 1.55 24.00
CA ARG A 272 7.34 0.94 23.19
C ARG A 272 6.94 -0.39 22.53
N ARG A 273 6.12 -1.22 23.21
CA ARG A 273 5.72 -2.56 22.70
C ARG A 273 4.85 -2.44 21.45
N PRO A 274 5.11 -3.20 20.37
CA PRO A 274 4.32 -3.19 19.14
C PRO A 274 2.83 -3.43 19.33
N SER A 275 2.46 -4.44 20.15
CA SER A 275 1.06 -4.71 20.49
C SER A 275 0.37 -3.52 21.17
N ALA A 276 1.07 -2.87 22.12
CA ALA A 276 0.56 -1.69 22.82
C ALA A 276 0.47 -0.45 21.88
N LYS A 277 1.38 -0.30 20.92
CA LYS A 277 1.27 0.75 19.88
C LYS A 277 0.01 0.54 19.02
N SER A 278 -0.27 -0.71 18.65
CA SER A 278 -1.51 -1.05 17.92
C SER A 278 -2.75 -0.77 18.77
N ALA A 279 -2.74 -1.13 20.05
CA ALA A 279 -3.83 -0.84 20.98
C ALA A 279 -4.06 0.67 21.14
N TYR A 280 -3.02 1.47 21.31
CA TYR A 280 -3.11 2.94 21.42
C TYR A 280 -3.92 3.56 20.28
N PHE A 281 -3.66 3.15 19.05
CA PHE A 281 -4.41 3.66 17.90
C PHE A 281 -5.83 3.08 17.83
N MET A 282 -5.99 1.83 18.23
CA MET A 282 -7.31 1.20 18.30
C MET A 282 -8.21 1.93 19.31
N ASP A 283 -7.69 2.24 20.49
CA ASP A 283 -8.41 2.96 21.55
C ASP A 283 -8.82 4.35 21.07
N LYS A 284 -7.92 5.13 20.44
CA LYS A 284 -8.25 6.43 19.85
C LYS A 284 -9.38 6.36 18.82
N ALA A 285 -9.42 5.30 18.01
CA ALA A 285 -10.51 5.12 17.06
C ALA A 285 -11.83 4.78 17.78
N TRP A 286 -11.78 3.94 18.81
CA TRP A 286 -12.97 3.61 19.61
C TRP A 286 -13.48 4.79 20.43
N ASP A 287 -12.60 5.66 20.93
CA ASP A 287 -12.98 6.91 21.59
C ASP A 287 -13.81 7.79 20.64
N TYR A 288 -13.36 7.96 19.40
CA TYR A 288 -14.11 8.69 18.38
C TYR A 288 -15.48 8.02 18.08
N ILE A 289 -15.48 6.70 17.84
CA ILE A 289 -16.71 5.96 17.50
C ILE A 289 -17.74 6.06 18.62
N SER A 290 -17.31 5.99 19.88
CA SER A 290 -18.20 6.04 21.03
C SER A 290 -18.66 7.46 21.37
N ALA A 291 -17.83 8.47 21.14
CA ALA A 291 -18.16 9.86 21.35
C ALA A 291 -19.12 10.41 20.26
N GLU A 292 -18.93 10.00 19.00
CA GLU A 292 -19.63 10.55 17.84
C GLU A 292 -20.24 9.44 16.94
N PRO A 293 -21.13 8.58 17.47
CA PRO A 293 -21.62 7.40 16.75
C PRO A 293 -22.43 7.72 15.49
N VAL A 294 -23.16 8.83 15.46
CA VAL A 294 -23.96 9.25 14.29
C VAL A 294 -23.05 9.72 13.16
N GLU A 295 -22.01 10.49 13.49
CA GLU A 295 -21.03 10.97 12.52
C GLU A 295 -20.21 9.80 11.96
N TRP A 296 -19.84 8.84 12.82
CA TRP A 296 -19.18 7.62 12.37
C TRP A 296 -20.05 6.79 11.42
N ILE A 297 -21.35 6.65 11.67
CA ILE A 297 -22.28 5.99 10.72
C ILE A 297 -22.28 6.75 9.39
N GLY A 298 -22.35 8.07 9.42
CA GLY A 298 -22.23 8.92 8.23
C GLY A 298 -20.91 8.70 7.48
N LEU A 299 -19.79 8.61 8.22
CA LEU A 299 -18.47 8.29 7.65
C LEU A 299 -18.47 6.90 7.01
N MET A 300 -19.04 5.88 7.64
CA MET A 300 -19.16 4.53 7.07
C MET A 300 -19.96 4.54 5.76
N MET A 301 -21.07 5.28 5.68
CA MET A 301 -21.85 5.42 4.46
C MET A 301 -21.07 6.11 3.35
N ARG A 302 -20.30 7.16 3.66
CA ARG A 302 -19.39 7.81 2.69
C ARG A 302 -18.32 6.83 2.17
N LYS A 303 -17.67 6.06 3.06
CA LYS A 303 -16.69 5.04 2.69
C LYS A 303 -17.29 3.95 1.81
N MET A 304 -18.51 3.50 2.11
CA MET A 304 -19.21 2.54 1.25
C MET A 304 -19.51 3.14 -0.13
N GLY A 305 -19.93 4.41 -0.20
CA GLY A 305 -20.08 5.13 -1.46
C GLY A 305 -18.74 5.20 -2.24
N SER A 306 -17.65 5.55 -1.56
CA SER A 306 -16.30 5.61 -2.15
C SER A 306 -15.79 4.25 -2.64
N PHE A 307 -16.17 3.16 -1.99
CA PHE A 307 -15.84 1.80 -2.46
C PHE A 307 -16.45 1.51 -3.84
N TRP A 308 -17.68 1.94 -4.08
CA TRP A 308 -18.38 1.76 -5.35
C TRP A 308 -18.11 2.89 -6.35
N HIS A 309 -17.36 3.92 -5.97
CA HIS A 309 -17.05 5.05 -6.84
C HIS A 309 -16.23 4.59 -8.07
N GLY A 310 -16.49 5.22 -9.21
CA GLY A 310 -15.85 4.88 -10.49
C GLY A 310 -14.35 5.19 -10.52
N ASP A 311 -13.95 6.29 -9.88
CA ASP A 311 -12.55 6.68 -9.83
C ASP A 311 -11.72 5.73 -8.97
N GLU A 312 -10.48 5.50 -9.41
CA GLU A 312 -9.52 4.73 -8.64
C GLU A 312 -8.87 5.64 -7.58
N VAL A 313 -9.22 5.41 -6.32
CA VAL A 313 -8.65 6.12 -5.19
C VAL A 313 -7.20 5.68 -4.99
N GLY A 314 -6.26 6.42 -5.59
CA GLY A 314 -4.82 6.24 -5.36
C GLY A 314 -4.42 6.85 -4.03
N ARG A 315 -3.74 6.10 -3.14
CA ARG A 315 -3.21 6.66 -1.89
C ARG A 315 -1.74 7.01 -2.00
N ASN A 316 -0.94 6.08 -2.47
CA ASN A 316 0.52 6.21 -2.52
C ASN A 316 1.05 6.35 -3.95
N GLN A 317 0.22 6.00 -4.94
CA GLN A 317 0.57 6.06 -6.35
C GLN A 317 -0.69 6.37 -7.16
N PRO A 318 -0.78 7.52 -7.81
CA PRO A 318 -1.91 7.84 -8.66
C PRO A 318 -1.88 6.94 -9.89
N ILE A 319 -2.76 5.95 -9.90
CA ILE A 319 -2.87 4.92 -10.94
C ILE A 319 -2.99 5.53 -12.36
N TYR A 320 -3.67 6.67 -12.49
CA TYR A 320 -3.84 7.36 -13.78
C TYR A 320 -2.54 7.94 -14.33
N TYR A 321 -1.55 8.29 -13.50
CA TYR A 321 -0.25 8.80 -13.94
C TYR A 321 0.53 7.77 -14.76
N TRP A 322 0.42 6.49 -14.43
CA TRP A 322 1.12 5.41 -15.11
C TRP A 322 0.68 5.20 -16.57
N ARG A 323 -0.44 5.81 -16.98
CA ARG A 323 -0.87 5.88 -18.38
C ARG A 323 0.17 6.59 -19.25
N ASN A 324 0.97 7.49 -18.68
CA ASN A 324 2.06 8.16 -19.39
C ASN A 324 3.19 7.20 -19.81
N TYR A 325 3.29 6.06 -19.13
CA TYR A 325 4.30 5.02 -19.40
C TYR A 325 3.71 3.82 -20.13
N SER A 326 2.37 3.68 -20.23
CA SER A 326 1.76 2.47 -20.76
C SER A 326 0.55 2.75 -21.65
N SER A 327 0.65 2.31 -22.90
CA SER A 327 -0.44 2.29 -23.87
C SER A 327 -1.53 1.31 -23.48
N VAL A 328 -1.16 0.16 -22.89
CA VAL A 328 -2.10 -0.84 -22.35
C VAL A 328 -2.95 -0.21 -21.27
N LEU A 329 -2.34 0.49 -20.32
CA LEU A 329 -3.08 1.13 -19.24
C LEU A 329 -3.93 2.31 -19.76
N SER A 330 -3.42 3.10 -20.72
CA SER A 330 -4.18 4.18 -21.37
C SER A 330 -5.44 3.67 -22.07
N ALA A 331 -5.40 2.49 -22.67
CA ALA A 331 -6.56 1.87 -23.33
C ALA A 331 -7.54 1.24 -22.34
N THR A 332 -7.07 0.78 -21.18
CA THR A 332 -7.87 -0.03 -20.22
C THR A 332 -8.26 0.73 -18.95
N LEU A 333 -7.79 1.97 -18.79
CA LEU A 333 -8.09 2.83 -17.65
C LEU A 333 -8.13 4.29 -18.11
N TRP A 334 -9.30 4.93 -18.08
CA TRP A 334 -9.47 6.33 -18.48
C TRP A 334 -10.70 6.95 -17.81
N LYS A 335 -10.77 8.28 -17.82
CA LYS A 335 -11.90 9.05 -17.31
C LYS A 335 -12.32 10.10 -18.36
N ALA A 336 -13.56 9.98 -18.83
CA ALA A 336 -14.19 10.91 -19.76
C ALA A 336 -15.70 10.97 -19.46
N GLY A 337 -16.07 11.61 -18.34
CA GLY A 337 -17.44 11.60 -17.81
C GLY A 337 -17.80 10.28 -17.10
N ILE A 338 -17.31 9.14 -17.59
CA ILE A 338 -17.40 7.82 -16.97
C ILE A 338 -15.98 7.36 -16.66
N ALA A 339 -15.74 6.90 -15.45
CA ALA A 339 -14.47 6.33 -15.05
C ALA A 339 -14.38 4.86 -15.47
N PHE A 340 -13.74 4.60 -16.61
CA PHE A 340 -13.56 3.24 -17.13
C PHE A 340 -12.35 2.55 -16.46
N PRO A 341 -12.44 1.26 -16.10
CA PRO A 341 -13.56 0.33 -16.35
C PRO A 341 -14.62 0.31 -15.23
N PHE A 342 -14.30 0.77 -14.01
CA PHE A 342 -15.12 0.51 -12.84
C PHE A 342 -16.42 1.33 -12.84
N GLY A 343 -16.42 2.55 -13.33
CA GLY A 343 -17.62 3.39 -13.47
C GLY A 343 -18.69 2.79 -14.39
N LEU A 344 -18.30 1.85 -15.29
CA LEU A 344 -19.22 1.06 -16.10
C LEU A 344 -19.52 -0.30 -15.47
N ALA A 345 -18.50 -0.97 -14.93
CA ALA A 345 -18.64 -2.31 -14.37
C ALA A 345 -19.46 -2.33 -13.06
N ALA A 346 -19.34 -1.32 -12.22
CA ALA A 346 -20.02 -1.27 -10.92
C ALA A 346 -21.56 -1.18 -11.05
N PRO A 347 -22.15 -0.30 -11.88
CA PRO A 347 -23.60 -0.29 -12.11
C PRO A 347 -24.12 -1.63 -12.65
N LEU A 348 -23.41 -2.24 -13.60
CA LEU A 348 -23.75 -3.56 -14.13
C LEU A 348 -23.63 -4.66 -13.07
N ALA A 349 -22.64 -4.57 -12.19
CA ALA A 349 -22.45 -5.53 -11.10
C ALA A 349 -23.56 -5.42 -10.05
N LEU A 350 -23.93 -4.19 -9.65
CA LEU A 350 -25.05 -3.96 -8.74
C LEU A 350 -26.37 -4.48 -9.33
N TRP A 351 -26.59 -4.25 -10.62
CA TRP A 351 -27.73 -4.83 -11.34
C TRP A 351 -27.67 -6.36 -11.33
N GLY A 352 -26.51 -6.96 -11.64
CA GLY A 352 -26.29 -8.41 -11.59
C GLY A 352 -26.49 -9.00 -10.19
N LEU A 353 -26.07 -8.29 -9.14
CA LEU A 353 -26.33 -8.66 -7.74
C LEU A 353 -27.85 -8.68 -7.45
N LEU A 354 -28.59 -7.63 -7.85
CA LEU A 354 -30.05 -7.57 -7.69
C LEU A 354 -30.77 -8.73 -8.41
N LEU A 355 -30.34 -9.03 -9.65
CA LEU A 355 -30.87 -10.19 -10.39
C LEU A 355 -30.58 -11.52 -9.68
N SER A 356 -29.44 -11.60 -8.97
CA SER A 356 -29.00 -12.80 -8.26
C SER A 356 -29.78 -13.06 -6.97
N LEU A 357 -30.37 -12.03 -6.34
CA LEU A 357 -31.19 -12.17 -5.12
C LEU A 357 -32.37 -13.15 -5.29
N ARG A 358 -32.86 -13.29 -6.52
CA ARG A 358 -33.95 -14.23 -6.86
C ARG A 358 -33.48 -15.66 -7.11
N ARG A 359 -32.18 -15.95 -6.98
CA ARG A 359 -31.57 -17.26 -7.21
C ARG A 359 -30.90 -17.79 -5.95
N ILE A 360 -31.07 -19.08 -5.67
CA ILE A 360 -30.50 -19.76 -4.48
C ILE A 360 -28.98 -20.03 -4.65
N GLY A 361 -28.45 -20.00 -5.89
CA GLY A 361 -27.08 -20.45 -6.19
C GLY A 361 -25.92 -19.50 -5.88
N PRO A 362 -26.02 -18.17 -6.08
CA PRO A 362 -24.88 -17.25 -5.97
C PRO A 362 -24.62 -16.67 -4.56
N THR A 363 -25.11 -17.31 -3.48
CA THR A 363 -25.04 -16.76 -2.12
C THR A 363 -23.60 -16.51 -1.64
N LEU A 364 -22.69 -17.45 -1.82
CA LEU A 364 -21.30 -17.31 -1.36
C LEU A 364 -20.53 -16.15 -2.02
N PRO A 365 -20.51 -16.01 -3.37
CA PRO A 365 -19.87 -14.83 -3.98
C PRO A 365 -20.54 -13.51 -3.64
N MET A 366 -21.88 -13.50 -3.45
CA MET A 366 -22.57 -12.29 -2.95
C MET A 366 -22.13 -11.93 -1.53
N MET A 367 -22.09 -12.92 -0.64
CA MET A 367 -21.56 -12.75 0.72
C MET A 367 -20.12 -12.26 0.70
N TYR A 368 -19.29 -12.79 -0.22
CA TYR A 368 -17.91 -12.35 -0.39
C TYR A 368 -17.84 -10.88 -0.77
N VAL A 369 -18.60 -10.41 -1.76
CA VAL A 369 -18.61 -9.00 -2.16
C VAL A 369 -19.06 -8.10 -1.01
N VAL A 370 -20.17 -8.45 -0.33
CA VAL A 370 -20.73 -7.63 0.76
C VAL A 370 -19.77 -7.57 1.95
N SER A 371 -19.30 -8.73 2.44
CA SER A 371 -18.41 -8.79 3.60
C SER A 371 -17.05 -8.14 3.33
N TYR A 372 -16.54 -8.27 2.10
CA TYR A 372 -15.28 -7.64 1.70
C TYR A 372 -15.42 -6.11 1.60
N CYS A 373 -16.52 -5.62 1.02
CA CYS A 373 -16.86 -4.20 0.99
C CYS A 373 -16.93 -3.62 2.42
N MET A 374 -17.65 -4.30 3.32
CA MET A 374 -17.72 -3.92 4.74
C MET A 374 -16.32 -3.92 5.39
N GLY A 375 -15.53 -4.95 5.13
CA GLY A 375 -14.17 -5.06 5.66
C GLY A 375 -13.26 -3.91 5.20
N VAL A 376 -13.36 -3.49 3.95
CA VAL A 376 -12.62 -2.32 3.44
C VAL A 376 -13.14 -1.03 4.07
N ALA A 377 -14.48 -0.85 4.15
CA ALA A 377 -15.10 0.33 4.74
C ALA A 377 -14.78 0.50 6.23
N MET A 378 -14.62 -0.61 6.98
CA MET A 378 -14.19 -0.59 8.40
C MET A 378 -12.83 0.07 8.60
N PHE A 379 -11.98 0.09 7.59
CA PHE A 379 -10.69 0.77 7.60
C PHE A 379 -10.78 2.03 6.72
N PHE A 380 -10.18 2.03 5.57
CA PHE A 380 -10.29 3.11 4.59
C PHE A 380 -10.26 2.57 3.17
N VAL A 381 -10.91 3.30 2.27
CA VAL A 381 -11.02 2.91 0.86
C VAL A 381 -9.79 3.36 0.09
N SER A 382 -9.25 2.44 -0.71
CA SER A 382 -8.18 2.69 -1.68
C SER A 382 -8.30 1.68 -2.81
N ALA A 383 -7.85 2.02 -4.00
CA ALA A 383 -7.85 1.15 -5.17
C ALA A 383 -7.22 -0.23 -4.87
N ARG A 384 -6.09 -0.27 -4.18
CA ARG A 384 -5.39 -1.53 -3.83
C ARG A 384 -6.22 -2.48 -2.96
N TYR A 385 -7.05 -1.94 -2.05
CA TYR A 385 -7.89 -2.76 -1.18
C TYR A 385 -9.16 -3.25 -1.87
N ARG A 386 -9.53 -2.63 -3.00
CA ARG A 386 -10.63 -3.09 -3.85
C ARG A 386 -10.21 -4.23 -4.79
N VAL A 387 -8.93 -4.31 -5.18
CA VAL A 387 -8.40 -5.32 -6.12
C VAL A 387 -8.80 -6.76 -5.81
N PRO A 388 -8.70 -7.27 -4.57
CA PRO A 388 -9.02 -8.69 -4.31
C PRO A 388 -10.49 -9.06 -4.49
N VAL A 389 -11.42 -8.10 -4.49
CA VAL A 389 -12.85 -8.36 -4.70
C VAL A 389 -13.30 -8.05 -6.13
N LEU A 390 -12.56 -7.24 -6.89
CA LEU A 390 -12.87 -6.90 -8.28
C LEU A 390 -13.17 -8.12 -9.16
N PRO A 391 -12.42 -9.23 -9.10
CA PRO A 391 -12.72 -10.42 -9.88
C PRO A 391 -14.15 -10.92 -9.72
N VAL A 392 -14.67 -10.91 -8.49
CA VAL A 392 -16.04 -11.35 -8.20
C VAL A 392 -17.07 -10.31 -8.63
N VAL A 393 -16.79 -9.03 -8.45
CA VAL A 393 -17.63 -7.92 -8.94
C VAL A 393 -17.81 -8.00 -10.46
N LEU A 394 -16.74 -8.29 -11.20
CA LEU A 394 -16.79 -8.43 -12.67
C LEU A 394 -17.63 -9.65 -13.13
N ILE A 395 -17.73 -10.70 -12.31
CA ILE A 395 -18.64 -11.83 -12.61
C ILE A 395 -20.10 -11.35 -12.57
N PHE A 396 -20.47 -10.56 -11.55
CA PHE A 396 -21.82 -9.98 -11.46
C PHE A 396 -22.07 -8.93 -12.55
N ALA A 397 -21.07 -8.13 -12.92
CA ALA A 397 -21.17 -7.21 -14.04
C ALA A 397 -21.48 -7.94 -15.36
N ALA A 398 -20.76 -9.02 -15.65
CA ALA A 398 -21.01 -9.86 -16.82
C ALA A 398 -22.39 -10.51 -16.76
N TYR A 399 -22.85 -10.95 -15.59
CA TYR A 399 -24.18 -11.52 -15.42
C TYR A 399 -25.27 -10.46 -15.67
N GLY A 400 -25.10 -9.24 -15.17
CA GLY A 400 -26.00 -8.12 -15.44
C GLY A 400 -26.09 -7.78 -16.92
N ALA A 401 -24.94 -7.67 -17.61
CA ALA A 401 -24.86 -7.41 -19.04
C ALA A 401 -25.51 -8.52 -19.88
N CYS A 402 -25.21 -9.79 -19.57
CA CYS A 402 -25.83 -10.94 -20.23
C CYS A 402 -27.35 -11.00 -20.00
N GLY A 403 -27.83 -10.58 -18.83
CA GLY A 403 -29.24 -10.45 -18.51
C GLY A 403 -29.96 -9.47 -19.44
N LEU A 404 -29.40 -8.25 -19.56
CA LEU A 404 -29.93 -7.23 -20.48
C LEU A 404 -29.94 -7.71 -21.93
N TYR A 405 -28.81 -8.29 -22.39
CA TYR A 405 -28.71 -8.85 -23.74
C TYR A 405 -29.77 -9.95 -24.01
N THR A 406 -29.94 -10.89 -23.06
CA THR A 406 -30.92 -11.98 -23.19
C THR A 406 -32.36 -11.45 -23.29
N TRP A 407 -32.68 -10.41 -22.50
CA TRP A 407 -34.00 -9.79 -22.59
C TRP A 407 -34.22 -9.03 -23.89
N ALA A 408 -33.17 -8.34 -24.40
CA ALA A 408 -33.24 -7.66 -25.68
C ALA A 408 -33.49 -8.63 -26.83
N VAL A 409 -32.74 -9.74 -26.90
CA VAL A 409 -32.94 -10.82 -27.92
C VAL A 409 -34.32 -11.46 -27.81
N ALA A 410 -34.87 -11.58 -26.60
CA ALA A 410 -36.19 -12.10 -26.34
C ALA A 410 -37.34 -11.09 -26.60
N GLY A 411 -37.04 -9.89 -27.09
CA GLY A 411 -38.02 -8.83 -27.34
C GLY A 411 -38.67 -8.22 -26.09
N ARG A 412 -38.08 -8.47 -24.89
CA ARG A 412 -38.60 -7.98 -23.60
C ARG A 412 -38.15 -6.55 -23.31
N TRP A 413 -38.47 -5.62 -24.19
CA TRP A 413 -37.98 -4.23 -24.15
C TRP A 413 -38.33 -3.48 -22.86
N ARG A 414 -39.50 -3.78 -22.24
CA ARG A 414 -39.83 -3.19 -20.91
C ARG A 414 -38.83 -3.62 -19.83
N SER A 415 -38.42 -4.88 -19.83
CA SER A 415 -37.42 -5.38 -18.85
C SER A 415 -36.02 -4.82 -19.14
N VAL A 416 -35.66 -4.64 -20.42
CA VAL A 416 -34.42 -3.96 -20.84
C VAL A 416 -34.44 -2.52 -20.36
N GLY A 417 -35.54 -1.79 -20.64
CA GLY A 417 -35.68 -0.39 -20.20
C GLY A 417 -35.55 -0.23 -18.68
N LEU A 418 -36.20 -1.11 -17.90
CA LEU A 418 -36.09 -1.12 -16.44
C LEU A 418 -34.64 -1.40 -15.99
N GLY A 419 -33.99 -2.41 -16.57
CA GLY A 419 -32.61 -2.74 -16.20
C GLY A 419 -31.62 -1.63 -16.56
N CYS A 420 -31.79 -1.01 -17.74
CA CYS A 420 -30.99 0.17 -18.12
C CYS A 420 -31.26 1.36 -17.18
N ALA A 421 -32.50 1.62 -16.81
CA ALA A 421 -32.84 2.69 -15.88
C ALA A 421 -32.20 2.49 -14.50
N VAL A 422 -32.20 1.25 -13.98
CA VAL A 422 -31.52 0.90 -12.73
C VAL A 422 -29.98 1.07 -12.87
N CYS A 423 -29.38 0.63 -13.99
CA CYS A 423 -27.96 0.86 -14.23
C CYS A 423 -27.61 2.36 -14.29
N VAL A 424 -28.44 3.18 -14.93
CA VAL A 424 -28.25 4.64 -14.97
C VAL A 424 -28.40 5.24 -13.56
N LEU A 425 -29.39 4.80 -12.79
CA LEU A 425 -29.58 5.26 -11.42
C LEU A 425 -28.32 5.02 -10.54
N PHE A 426 -27.68 3.87 -10.69
CA PHE A 426 -26.41 3.59 -10.01
C PHE A 426 -25.23 4.32 -10.65
N ALA A 427 -25.20 4.49 -11.97
CA ALA A 427 -24.08 5.13 -12.66
C ALA A 427 -23.93 6.62 -12.29
N LEU A 428 -25.01 7.34 -12.03
CA LEU A 428 -25.00 8.75 -11.67
C LEU A 428 -24.15 9.03 -10.41
N PRO A 429 -24.41 8.41 -9.24
CA PRO A 429 -23.58 8.63 -8.05
C PRO A 429 -22.18 8.00 -8.18
N ILE A 430 -22.04 6.88 -8.89
CA ILE A 430 -20.77 6.17 -9.09
C ILE A 430 -19.77 7.00 -9.92
N ASN A 431 -20.25 7.74 -10.91
CA ASN A 431 -19.40 8.55 -11.79
C ASN A 431 -19.46 10.06 -11.47
N ARG A 432 -20.10 10.46 -10.35
CA ARG A 432 -20.10 11.85 -9.93
C ARG A 432 -18.67 12.27 -9.59
N ASP A 433 -18.23 13.40 -10.13
CA ASP A 433 -16.93 13.95 -9.78
C ASP A 433 -16.95 14.40 -8.30
N ILE A 434 -16.09 13.81 -7.48
CA ILE A 434 -15.93 14.17 -6.06
C ILE A 434 -14.74 15.10 -5.83
N GLY A 435 -14.06 15.53 -6.91
CA GLY A 435 -13.14 16.69 -6.96
C GLY A 435 -11.94 16.73 -6.03
N SER A 436 -11.91 15.92 -4.99
CA SER A 436 -11.00 16.10 -3.85
C SER A 436 -9.81 15.16 -3.78
N MET A 437 -9.77 14.09 -4.58
CA MET A 437 -8.72 13.05 -4.44
C MET A 437 -7.62 13.10 -5.52
N GLU A 438 -7.79 13.90 -6.57
CA GLU A 438 -6.79 14.05 -7.63
C GLU A 438 -5.63 14.98 -7.25
N MET A 439 -5.83 15.91 -6.31
CA MET A 439 -4.90 17.03 -6.14
C MET A 439 -3.60 16.65 -5.43
N ASP A 440 -3.66 15.79 -4.42
CA ASP A 440 -2.47 15.45 -3.63
C ASP A 440 -1.62 14.34 -4.29
N GLY A 441 -2.23 13.51 -5.14
CA GLY A 441 -1.54 12.39 -5.77
C GLY A 441 -0.45 12.80 -6.77
N ASN A 442 -0.61 13.92 -7.47
CA ASN A 442 0.34 14.38 -8.48
C ASN A 442 1.66 14.90 -7.88
N ALA A 443 1.62 15.64 -6.77
CA ALA A 443 2.82 16.12 -6.10
C ALA A 443 3.64 14.95 -5.52
N ALA A 444 2.99 13.96 -4.92
CA ALA A 444 3.66 12.79 -4.35
C ALA A 444 4.32 11.91 -5.41
N ILE A 445 3.75 11.79 -6.62
CA ILE A 445 4.40 11.01 -7.69
C ILE A 445 5.67 11.71 -8.17
N HIS A 446 5.63 13.04 -8.37
CA HIS A 446 6.81 13.81 -8.73
C HIS A 446 7.90 13.72 -7.66
N TYR A 447 7.52 13.79 -6.38
CA TYR A 447 8.44 13.53 -5.27
C TYR A 447 9.08 12.15 -5.34
N ASN A 448 8.29 11.10 -5.57
CA ASN A 448 8.78 9.72 -5.67
C ASN A 448 9.69 9.51 -6.90
N LEU A 449 9.34 10.11 -8.04
CA LEU A 449 10.18 10.11 -9.25
C LEU A 449 11.50 10.85 -9.00
N GLY A 450 11.45 12.02 -8.37
CA GLY A 450 12.63 12.77 -7.98
C GLY A 450 13.58 11.95 -7.12
N ASN A 451 13.05 11.22 -6.13
CA ASN A 451 13.83 10.29 -5.31
C ASN A 451 14.43 9.14 -6.12
N ALA A 452 13.67 8.57 -7.04
CA ALA A 452 14.14 7.47 -7.89
C ALA A 452 15.25 7.93 -8.85
N TYR A 453 15.09 9.09 -9.49
CA TYR A 453 16.13 9.68 -10.32
C TYR A 453 17.38 10.07 -9.52
N ALA A 454 17.22 10.60 -8.30
CA ALA A 454 18.34 10.88 -7.41
C ALA A 454 19.13 9.60 -7.06
N LYS A 455 18.43 8.49 -6.76
CA LYS A 455 19.05 7.18 -6.51
C LYS A 455 19.77 6.62 -7.75
N ARG A 456 19.31 6.94 -8.97
CA ARG A 456 19.99 6.59 -10.23
C ARG A 456 21.18 7.52 -10.54
N GLY A 457 21.37 8.59 -9.79
CA GLY A 457 22.39 9.62 -10.06
C GLY A 457 21.99 10.63 -11.15
N GLU A 458 20.78 10.58 -11.64
CA GLU A 458 20.21 11.46 -12.69
C GLU A 458 19.71 12.77 -12.08
N ARG A 459 20.65 13.60 -11.61
CA ARG A 459 20.36 14.78 -10.76
C ARG A 459 19.52 15.85 -11.46
N GLN A 460 19.64 16.01 -12.77
CA GLN A 460 18.84 17.00 -13.54
C GLN A 460 17.36 16.58 -13.59
N GLN A 461 17.10 15.31 -13.83
CA GLN A 461 15.73 14.77 -13.81
C GLN A 461 15.15 14.84 -12.39
N ALA A 462 15.96 14.52 -11.37
CA ALA A 462 15.53 14.67 -9.97
C ALA A 462 15.17 16.11 -9.64
N LEU A 463 15.97 17.10 -10.12
CA LEU A 463 15.69 18.53 -9.93
C LEU A 463 14.34 18.92 -10.55
N ALA A 464 14.09 18.50 -11.80
CA ALA A 464 12.86 18.80 -12.51
C ALA A 464 11.62 18.21 -11.79
N GLU A 465 11.75 16.97 -11.33
CA GLU A 465 10.66 16.28 -10.64
C GLU A 465 10.37 16.89 -9.26
N PHE A 466 11.38 17.22 -8.47
CA PHE A 466 11.17 17.91 -7.19
C PHE A 466 10.59 19.32 -7.40
N ALA A 467 11.02 20.04 -8.44
CA ALA A 467 10.43 21.33 -8.80
C ALA A 467 8.95 21.20 -9.17
N ALA A 468 8.59 20.20 -10.01
CA ALA A 468 7.20 19.90 -10.34
C ALA A 468 6.38 19.52 -9.09
N SER A 469 6.97 18.77 -8.15
CA SER A 469 6.31 18.41 -6.89
C SER A 469 5.94 19.65 -6.07
N VAL A 470 6.88 20.59 -5.88
CA VAL A 470 6.63 21.80 -5.07
C VAL A 470 5.75 22.83 -5.81
N GLU A 471 5.70 22.79 -7.14
CA GLU A 471 4.77 23.58 -7.96
C GLU A 471 3.32 23.09 -7.77
N LYS A 472 3.13 21.77 -7.77
CA LYS A 472 1.82 21.13 -7.55
C LYS A 472 1.32 21.30 -6.12
N ASP A 473 2.21 21.22 -5.16
CA ASP A 473 1.92 21.38 -3.75
C ASP A 473 3.03 22.17 -3.04
N PRO A 474 2.87 23.49 -2.92
CA PRO A 474 3.84 24.34 -2.23
C PRO A 474 4.04 24.02 -0.75
N GLN A 475 3.12 23.26 -0.13
CA GLN A 475 3.21 22.83 1.25
C GLN A 475 3.93 21.48 1.42
N TYR A 476 4.35 20.84 0.31
CA TYR A 476 5.06 19.57 0.39
C TYR A 476 6.52 19.77 0.82
N TRP A 477 6.70 19.82 2.10
CA TRP A 477 7.93 20.15 2.79
C TRP A 477 9.13 19.25 2.40
N GLN A 478 8.93 17.93 2.33
CA GLN A 478 9.98 16.99 1.93
C GLN A 478 10.46 17.21 0.49
N ALA A 479 9.56 17.62 -0.39
CA ALA A 479 9.93 17.94 -1.77
C ALA A 479 10.83 19.19 -1.84
N TRP A 480 10.55 20.22 -1.01
CA TRP A 480 11.43 21.36 -0.88
C TRP A 480 12.79 21.00 -0.29
N LEU A 481 12.83 20.11 0.72
CA LEU A 481 14.10 19.65 1.33
C LEU A 481 14.97 18.95 0.28
N ASN A 482 14.39 18.04 -0.52
CA ASN A 482 15.11 17.32 -1.55
C ASN A 482 15.48 18.23 -2.74
N LEU A 483 14.61 19.18 -3.11
CA LEU A 483 14.91 20.19 -4.12
C LEU A 483 16.16 21.02 -3.72
N GLY A 484 16.22 21.48 -2.47
CA GLY A 484 17.36 22.19 -1.93
C GLY A 484 18.64 21.35 -1.97
N SER A 485 18.55 20.08 -1.56
CA SER A 485 19.68 19.15 -1.58
C SER A 485 20.23 18.92 -2.98
N VAL A 486 19.35 18.70 -3.98
CA VAL A 486 19.77 18.51 -5.38
C VAL A 486 20.34 19.80 -5.95
N LYS A 487 19.75 20.97 -5.68
CA LYS A 487 20.32 22.26 -6.07
C LYS A 487 21.76 22.44 -5.56
N GLY A 488 21.97 22.17 -4.26
CA GLY A 488 23.30 22.23 -3.66
C GLY A 488 24.31 21.31 -4.33
N THR A 489 23.91 20.05 -4.64
CA THR A 489 24.80 19.08 -5.33
C THR A 489 25.10 19.47 -6.80
N LEU A 490 24.20 20.22 -7.44
CA LEU A 490 24.40 20.76 -8.79
C LEU A 490 25.16 22.09 -8.81
N GLY A 491 25.57 22.62 -7.65
CA GLY A 491 26.34 23.86 -7.51
C GLY A 491 25.49 25.13 -7.30
N ASP A 492 24.16 25.04 -7.32
CA ASP A 492 23.28 26.16 -6.92
C ASP A 492 23.22 26.28 -5.38
N VAL A 493 24.39 26.61 -4.80
CA VAL A 493 24.56 26.73 -3.35
C VAL A 493 23.71 27.88 -2.78
N ARG A 494 23.48 28.94 -3.57
CA ARG A 494 22.64 30.05 -3.16
C ARG A 494 21.17 29.65 -3.06
N GLY A 495 20.61 29.04 -4.12
CA GLY A 495 19.24 28.60 -4.13
C GLY A 495 18.95 27.52 -3.07
N ALA A 496 19.91 26.61 -2.82
CA ALA A 496 19.83 25.66 -1.73
C ALA A 496 19.76 26.36 -0.35
N GLY A 497 20.62 27.37 -0.14
CA GLY A 497 20.65 28.15 1.11
C GLY A 497 19.36 28.94 1.37
N GLU A 498 18.76 29.51 0.34
CA GLU A 498 17.47 30.20 0.42
C GLU A 498 16.34 29.23 0.84
N ILE A 499 16.31 28.03 0.24
CA ILE A 499 15.33 26.99 0.58
C ILE A 499 15.50 26.54 2.04
N PHE A 500 16.70 26.14 2.46
CA PHE A 500 16.91 25.63 3.81
C PHE A 500 16.73 26.70 4.88
N SER A 501 17.10 27.97 4.60
CA SER A 501 16.82 29.10 5.50
C SER A 501 15.33 29.38 5.65
N ARG A 502 14.51 29.14 4.61
CA ARG A 502 13.06 29.23 4.68
C ARG A 502 12.51 28.09 5.54
N LEU A 503 12.88 26.84 5.21
CA LEU A 503 12.39 25.65 5.89
C LEU A 503 12.75 25.64 7.40
N SER A 504 13.95 26.10 7.75
CA SER A 504 14.37 26.20 9.17
C SER A 504 13.58 27.25 9.97
N ARG A 505 13.02 28.26 9.31
CA ARG A 505 12.12 29.24 9.94
C ARG A 505 10.67 28.75 10.04
N GLU A 506 10.20 28.03 9.01
CA GLU A 506 8.84 27.49 8.96
C GLU A 506 8.66 26.29 9.91
N ALA A 507 9.71 25.48 10.10
CA ALA A 507 9.72 24.31 10.98
C ALA A 507 10.99 24.29 11.85
N PRO A 508 11.10 25.19 12.85
CA PRO A 508 12.31 25.37 13.65
C PRO A 508 12.65 24.18 14.55
N ASP A 509 11.71 23.29 14.80
CA ASP A 509 11.84 22.05 15.57
C ASP A 509 12.30 20.84 14.74
N GLN A 510 12.46 21.01 13.41
CA GLN A 510 12.96 19.96 12.51
C GLN A 510 14.47 20.06 12.33
N ILE A 511 15.14 18.92 12.46
CA ILE A 511 16.62 18.84 12.42
C ILE A 511 17.16 18.98 11.00
N GLU A 512 16.52 18.35 10.02
CA GLU A 512 17.02 18.22 8.65
C GLU A 512 17.27 19.57 7.94
N PRO A 513 16.38 20.58 8.01
CA PRO A 513 16.66 21.88 7.41
C PRO A 513 17.89 22.55 8.00
N TRP A 514 18.06 22.50 9.32
CA TRP A 514 19.20 23.09 9.99
C TRP A 514 20.51 22.39 9.63
N LEU A 515 20.53 21.05 9.56
CA LEU A 515 21.71 20.29 9.10
C LEU A 515 22.09 20.65 7.68
N ASN A 516 21.11 20.66 6.76
CA ASN A 516 21.37 21.03 5.37
C ASN A 516 21.78 22.50 5.25
N LEU A 517 21.20 23.40 6.04
CA LEU A 517 21.62 24.79 6.10
C LEU A 517 23.07 24.92 6.55
N ALA A 518 23.48 24.17 7.59
CA ALA A 518 24.86 24.16 8.05
C ALA A 518 25.82 23.74 6.94
N HIS A 519 25.53 22.66 6.22
CA HIS A 519 26.35 22.20 5.10
C HIS A 519 26.44 23.24 3.97
N VAL A 520 25.32 23.88 3.63
CA VAL A 520 25.32 24.95 2.61
C VAL A 520 26.10 26.17 3.07
N ARG A 521 26.02 26.56 4.34
CA ARG A 521 26.81 27.66 4.91
C ARG A 521 28.32 27.37 4.87
N ILE A 522 28.71 26.11 5.10
CA ILE A 522 30.12 25.69 4.92
C ILE A 522 30.56 25.88 3.46
N MET A 523 29.74 25.44 2.50
CA MET A 523 30.02 25.63 1.06
C MET A 523 30.11 27.11 0.66
N GLN A 524 29.35 28.00 1.32
CA GLN A 524 29.39 29.45 1.17
C GLN A 524 30.57 30.11 1.91
N ARG A 525 31.37 29.33 2.66
CA ARG A 525 32.42 29.81 3.59
C ARG A 525 31.89 30.67 4.74
N ASP A 526 30.59 30.59 5.04
CA ASP A 526 29.96 31.23 6.18
C ASP A 526 29.99 30.28 7.38
N LEU A 527 31.18 30.19 8.00
CA LEU A 527 31.38 29.29 9.15
C LEU A 527 30.58 29.73 10.37
N ARG A 528 30.32 31.03 10.55
CA ARG A 528 29.48 31.51 11.66
C ARG A 528 28.04 31.04 11.51
N GLY A 529 27.49 31.18 10.31
CA GLY A 529 26.15 30.66 10.00
C GLY A 529 26.07 29.14 10.14
N ALA A 530 27.12 28.39 9.77
CA ALA A 530 27.19 26.95 9.95
C ALA A 530 27.13 26.54 11.43
N PHE A 531 27.94 27.15 12.28
CA PHE A 531 27.92 26.90 13.73
C PHE A 531 26.54 27.24 14.33
N ALA A 532 25.95 28.39 13.97
CA ALA A 532 24.62 28.76 14.44
C ALA A 532 23.55 27.69 14.05
N ALA A 533 23.64 27.13 12.86
CA ALA A 533 22.75 26.08 12.41
C ALA A 533 22.99 24.77 13.19
N TYR A 534 24.24 24.36 13.43
CA TYR A 534 24.51 23.18 14.27
C TYR A 534 24.08 23.39 15.74
N GLU A 535 24.22 24.59 16.29
CA GLU A 535 23.71 24.89 17.65
C GLU A 535 22.17 24.77 17.70
N ALA A 536 21.46 25.21 16.66
CA ALA A 536 20.02 25.00 16.56
C ALA A 536 19.67 23.50 16.52
N VAL A 537 20.43 22.70 15.78
CA VAL A 537 20.29 21.23 15.76
C VAL A 537 20.47 20.62 17.16
N LEU A 538 21.51 21.06 17.89
CA LEU A 538 21.81 20.55 19.23
C LEU A 538 20.83 21.06 20.30
N ALA A 539 20.16 22.19 20.06
CA ALA A 539 19.07 22.66 20.90
C ALA A 539 17.81 21.75 20.74
N ILE A 540 17.56 21.24 19.54
CA ILE A 540 16.46 20.30 19.27
C ILE A 540 16.81 18.89 19.80
N ASN A 541 18.01 18.41 19.50
CA ASN A 541 18.50 17.10 19.96
C ASN A 541 19.93 17.18 20.50
N PRO A 542 20.09 17.34 21.80
CA PRO A 542 21.41 17.43 22.45
C PRO A 542 22.28 16.17 22.30
N LYS A 543 21.68 15.03 21.88
CA LYS A 543 22.38 13.75 21.71
C LYS A 543 22.76 13.45 20.26
N LEU A 544 22.59 14.41 19.34
CA LEU A 544 22.89 14.17 17.92
C LEU A 544 24.40 14.19 17.66
N LEU A 545 25.03 13.03 17.75
CA LEU A 545 26.48 12.83 17.56
C LEU A 545 27.03 13.45 16.27
N PRO A 546 26.41 13.32 15.07
CA PRO A 546 26.94 13.91 13.84
C PRO A 546 27.18 15.42 13.93
N ALA A 547 26.31 16.18 14.60
CA ALA A 547 26.50 17.62 14.75
C ALA A 547 27.76 17.97 15.54
N TYR A 548 28.05 17.27 16.63
CA TYR A 548 29.28 17.44 17.39
C TYR A 548 30.52 17.09 16.56
N VAL A 549 30.48 15.98 15.84
CA VAL A 549 31.59 15.53 14.98
C VAL A 549 31.93 16.58 13.92
N GLU A 550 30.91 17.14 13.26
CA GLU A 550 31.11 18.20 12.27
C GLU A 550 31.64 19.47 12.89
N MET A 551 31.10 19.92 14.02
CA MET A 551 31.60 21.13 14.74
C MET A 551 33.06 20.97 15.19
N ILE A 552 33.45 19.83 15.78
CA ILE A 552 34.83 19.54 16.17
C ILE A 552 35.73 19.54 14.94
N SER A 553 35.29 18.96 13.83
CA SER A 553 36.05 18.90 12.57
C SER A 553 36.26 20.30 11.98
N LEU A 554 35.24 21.16 12.01
CA LEU A 554 35.29 22.53 11.53
C LEU A 554 36.24 23.40 12.37
N TYR A 555 36.16 23.32 13.70
CA TYR A 555 37.11 24.04 14.58
C TYR A 555 38.55 23.52 14.37
N GLY A 556 38.72 22.22 14.11
CA GLY A 556 40.02 21.67 13.74
C GLY A 556 40.54 22.20 12.39
N GLN A 557 39.71 22.44 11.41
CA GLN A 557 40.10 23.08 10.14
C GLN A 557 40.46 24.54 10.31
N MET A 558 39.85 25.23 11.29
CA MET A 558 40.19 26.60 11.68
C MET A 558 41.39 26.68 12.60
N GLU A 559 42.01 25.55 12.97
CA GLU A 559 43.11 25.41 13.92
C GLU A 559 42.75 25.93 15.35
N ASP A 560 41.43 26.09 15.65
CA ASP A 560 40.90 26.48 16.94
C ASP A 560 40.67 25.27 17.86
N LEU A 561 41.77 24.75 18.39
CA LEU A 561 41.74 23.58 19.29
C LEU A 561 41.02 23.86 20.60
N ALA A 562 40.96 25.13 21.03
CA ALA A 562 40.28 25.50 22.27
C ALA A 562 38.75 25.32 22.15
N GLN A 563 38.16 25.85 21.10
CA GLN A 563 36.75 25.64 20.80
C GLN A 563 36.43 24.18 20.50
N ALA A 564 37.28 23.48 19.73
CA ALA A 564 37.12 22.06 19.49
C ALA A 564 37.06 21.24 20.79
N ALA A 565 37.92 21.56 21.78
CA ALA A 565 37.94 20.93 23.10
C ALA A 565 36.66 21.20 23.92
N GLN A 566 36.11 22.42 23.82
CA GLN A 566 34.84 22.75 24.48
C GLN A 566 33.68 21.96 23.91
N VAL A 567 33.59 21.87 22.58
CA VAL A 567 32.56 21.07 21.89
C VAL A 567 32.72 19.57 22.21
N LEU A 568 33.97 19.05 22.26
CA LEU A 568 34.26 17.69 22.69
C LEU A 568 33.76 17.43 24.12
N LYS A 569 34.03 18.33 25.08
CA LYS A 569 33.53 18.18 26.45
C LYS A 569 32.01 18.07 26.47
N ARG A 570 31.33 19.02 25.84
CA ARG A 570 29.85 19.02 25.73
C ARG A 570 29.31 17.75 25.06
N ALA A 571 29.97 17.26 24.02
CA ALA A 571 29.62 16.03 23.35
C ALA A 571 29.73 14.80 24.27
N VAL A 572 30.82 14.70 25.04
CA VAL A 572 31.04 13.60 26.00
C VAL A 572 30.02 13.64 27.14
N ASP A 573 29.63 14.84 27.58
CA ASP A 573 28.62 15.01 28.64
C ASP A 573 27.22 14.57 28.15
N ASN A 574 26.87 14.84 26.89
CA ASN A 574 25.54 14.50 26.31
C ASN A 574 25.47 13.09 25.71
N VAL A 575 26.60 12.54 25.23
CA VAL A 575 26.70 11.23 24.55
C VAL A 575 27.87 10.43 25.13
N PRO A 576 27.82 10.05 26.42
CA PRO A 576 28.94 9.42 27.12
C PRO A 576 29.37 8.07 26.53
N GLU A 577 28.46 7.35 25.88
CA GLU A 577 28.73 6.09 25.19
C GLU A 577 29.72 6.23 24.02
N GLU A 578 29.82 7.40 23.41
CA GLU A 578 30.70 7.70 22.28
C GLU A 578 32.02 8.39 22.70
N ARG A 579 32.28 8.49 23.97
CA ARG A 579 33.47 9.20 24.55
C ARG A 579 34.79 8.79 23.91
N VAL A 580 34.99 7.48 23.70
CA VAL A 580 36.27 6.97 23.15
C VAL A 580 36.44 7.45 21.71
N ARG A 581 35.38 7.30 20.89
CA ARG A 581 35.37 7.71 19.47
C ARG A 581 35.58 9.23 19.32
N LEU A 582 34.91 10.02 20.13
CA LEU A 582 35.02 11.49 20.13
C LEU A 582 36.44 11.95 20.52
N ARG A 583 37.07 11.34 21.54
CA ARG A 583 38.44 11.64 21.92
C ARG A 583 39.42 11.25 20.80
N GLN A 584 39.30 10.07 20.23
CA GLN A 584 40.16 9.66 19.12
C GLN A 584 40.07 10.62 17.93
N LEU A 585 38.89 11.14 17.62
CA LEU A 585 38.70 12.16 16.59
C LEU A 585 39.44 13.44 16.95
N TYR A 586 39.28 13.94 18.17
CA TYR A 586 39.93 15.16 18.65
C TYR A 586 41.46 15.01 18.65
N ASP A 587 41.99 13.90 19.18
CA ASP A 587 43.44 13.66 19.25
C ASP A 587 44.06 13.63 17.85
N LYS A 588 43.35 13.01 16.87
CA LYS A 588 43.77 13.00 15.46
C LYS A 588 43.79 14.40 14.86
N ILE A 589 42.80 15.23 15.17
CA ILE A 589 42.76 16.64 14.73
C ILE A 589 43.88 17.44 15.39
N GLN A 590 44.09 17.28 16.68
CA GLN A 590 45.16 17.95 17.45
C GLN A 590 46.54 17.63 16.89
N MET A 591 46.82 16.32 16.64
CA MET A 591 48.10 15.93 16.04
C MET A 591 48.32 16.57 14.66
N ARG A 592 47.25 16.61 13.82
CA ARG A 592 47.32 17.23 12.49
C ARG A 592 47.56 18.72 12.54
N VAL A 593 46.95 19.43 13.48
CA VAL A 593 47.17 20.88 13.66
C VAL A 593 48.57 21.18 14.19
N LEU A 594 49.06 20.39 15.17
CA LEU A 594 50.40 20.54 15.73
C LEU A 594 51.51 20.16 14.74
N SER A 595 51.28 19.21 13.84
CA SER A 595 52.27 18.83 12.81
C SER A 595 52.43 19.85 11.68
N LYS A 596 51.53 20.84 11.58
CA LYS A 596 51.61 21.93 10.61
C LYS A 596 52.35 23.17 11.14
N LYS A 597 52.51 23.27 12.45
CA LYS A 597 53.31 24.29 13.13
C LYS A 597 54.75 23.83 13.30
#